data_ff38cc42c21895e825e75e8e0501dbcc
#
_entry.id   ff38cc42c21895e825e75e8e0501dbcc
#
_cell.length_a   1.000
_cell.length_b   1.000
_cell.length_c   1.000
_cell.angle_alpha   90.00
_cell.angle_beta   90.00
_cell.angle_gamma   90.00
#
_symmetry.space_group_name_H-M   'P 1'
#
loop_
_entity.id
_entity.type
_entity.pdbx_description
1 polymer ?
#
loop_
_entity_poly.entity_id
_entity_poly.type
_entity_poly.pdbx_seq_one_letter_code
_entity_poly.pdbx_strand_id
1 'polypeptide(L)'
;MRVAILVLLMVSFSPAGHALGGEEPEKIPTVVLEDILGTYSRSVQIAFERVSDIGSYEEAELAVVDSWLVVTGIPIKEHRWTEAEPEESEPVEHLRGSYIWTFEDSTKGLEKLRSSFLKGEIESFSPLLERSVSTRFEPNDPFYDEQWHLNNTGQTSGTSGEDANVTAVWNSYNGSGVVISVIDDGVEHSHPDLTTNYLSQHSYDWCGDDPNPDPNSWDGHGTAVAGVAAGIGNNSIGVTGAAFGANIAGHRLIACGFTDSTAADALSYD
;
A
#
# COMPACT_ATOMS: atom_id res chain seq x y z
N MET A 1 6.73 -21.28 5.01
CA MET A 1 6.58 -20.05 5.82
C MET A 1 7.48 -18.99 5.18
N ARG A 2 6.98 -17.84 4.81
CA ARG A 2 7.82 -16.75 4.26
C ARG A 2 8.07 -15.78 5.40
N VAL A 3 9.30 -15.72 5.88
CA VAL A 3 9.74 -14.73 6.85
C VAL A 3 9.97 -13.42 6.10
N ALA A 4 9.22 -12.38 6.41
CA ALA A 4 9.50 -11.03 5.94
C ALA A 4 10.36 -10.34 7.00
N ILE A 5 11.61 -10.07 6.70
CA ILE A 5 12.54 -9.39 7.60
C ILE A 5 12.42 -7.88 7.34
N LEU A 6 11.87 -7.14 8.31
CA LEU A 6 11.89 -5.69 8.29
C LEU A 6 13.10 -5.21 9.11
N VAL A 7 14.15 -4.79 8.42
CA VAL A 7 15.30 -4.12 9.04
C VAL A 7 15.03 -2.64 9.06
N LEU A 8 14.73 -2.08 10.21
CA LEU A 8 14.64 -0.63 10.38
C LEU A 8 16.04 -0.08 10.68
N LEU A 9 16.79 0.28 9.63
CA LEU A 9 18.00 1.08 9.77
C LEU A 9 17.60 2.49 10.18
N MET A 10 18.00 2.92 11.38
CA MET A 10 17.91 4.33 11.77
C MET A 10 18.80 5.15 10.84
N VAL A 11 18.22 5.82 9.86
CA VAL A 11 18.89 6.91 9.15
C VAL A 11 18.64 8.18 9.96
N SER A 12 19.64 8.59 10.73
CA SER A 12 19.66 9.92 11.33
C SER A 12 19.75 10.94 10.19
N PHE A 13 18.67 11.69 9.96
CA PHE A 13 18.69 12.83 9.05
C PHE A 13 19.54 13.95 9.63
N SER A 14 20.76 14.09 9.14
CA SER A 14 21.55 15.31 9.26
C SER A 14 21.30 16.14 7.99
N PRO A 15 20.95 17.42 8.08
CA PRO A 15 20.73 18.23 6.90
C PRO A 15 22.06 18.74 6.35
N ALA A 16 22.67 18.01 5.44
CA ALA A 16 23.75 18.56 4.61
C ALA A 16 23.72 17.90 3.24
N GLY A 17 23.37 18.73 2.25
CA GLY A 17 23.23 18.30 0.86
C GLY A 17 24.53 17.81 0.22
N HIS A 18 24.37 16.86 -0.69
CA HIS A 18 25.15 16.81 -1.94
C HIS A 18 24.35 16.05 -2.99
N ALA A 19 24.16 16.71 -4.11
CA ALA A 19 23.54 16.16 -5.31
C ALA A 19 24.48 15.11 -5.95
N LEU A 20 23.92 13.94 -6.25
CA LEU A 20 24.48 13.04 -7.25
C LEU A 20 23.46 12.92 -8.37
N GLY A 21 23.87 13.34 -9.57
CA GLY A 21 23.07 13.35 -10.77
C GLY A 21 22.72 11.92 -11.22
N GLY A 22 21.44 11.67 -11.33
CA GLY A 22 20.83 10.59 -12.07
C GLY A 22 19.69 11.22 -12.88
N GLU A 23 19.61 10.91 -14.16
CA GLU A 23 18.55 11.42 -15.04
C GLU A 23 17.19 11.04 -14.47
N GLU A 24 16.37 12.05 -14.17
CA GLU A 24 14.97 11.86 -13.80
C GLU A 24 14.21 11.27 -15.00
N PRO A 25 13.29 10.30 -14.78
CA PRO A 25 12.38 9.90 -15.85
C PRO A 25 11.54 11.11 -16.28
N GLU A 26 11.37 11.26 -17.59
CA GLU A 26 10.66 12.37 -18.22
C GLU A 26 9.29 12.59 -17.57
N LYS A 27 9.13 13.71 -16.88
CA LYS A 27 7.87 14.06 -16.20
C LYS A 27 6.81 14.28 -17.27
N ILE A 28 5.75 13.49 -17.23
CA ILE A 28 4.49 13.83 -17.90
C ILE A 28 4.08 15.24 -17.47
N PRO A 29 3.74 16.15 -18.39
CA PRO A 29 3.46 17.55 -18.05
C PRO A 29 2.36 17.65 -16.98
N THR A 30 2.69 18.12 -15.81
CA THR A 30 1.81 18.30 -14.64
C THR A 30 0.60 19.21 -14.94
N VAL A 31 0.69 20.04 -15.96
CA VAL A 31 -0.33 21.04 -16.34
C VAL A 31 -1.65 20.42 -16.83
N VAL A 32 -1.62 19.19 -17.36
CA VAL A 32 -2.85 18.53 -17.85
C VAL A 32 -3.60 17.85 -16.71
N LEU A 33 -2.89 17.41 -15.69
CA LEU A 33 -3.47 16.75 -14.50
C LEU A 33 -4.12 17.77 -13.55
N GLU A 34 -3.52 18.93 -13.33
CA GLU A 34 -4.07 19.95 -12.43
C GLU A 34 -5.38 20.58 -12.94
N ASP A 35 -5.53 20.78 -14.26
CA ASP A 35 -6.76 21.30 -14.85
C ASP A 35 -7.93 20.29 -14.85
N ILE A 36 -7.62 18.99 -14.89
CA ILE A 36 -8.62 17.91 -14.85
C ILE A 36 -8.97 17.54 -13.41
N LEU A 37 -8.02 17.62 -12.50
CA LEU A 37 -8.09 17.03 -11.15
C LEU A 37 -8.31 18.06 -10.03
N GLY A 38 -8.34 19.36 -10.33
CA GLY A 38 -8.54 20.44 -9.35
C GLY A 38 -9.83 20.35 -8.51
N THR A 39 -10.68 19.36 -8.76
CA THR A 39 -11.96 19.18 -8.07
C THR A 39 -12.13 17.78 -7.43
N TYR A 40 -11.18 16.85 -7.60
CA TYR A 40 -11.33 15.47 -7.12
C TYR A 40 -10.41 15.14 -5.97
N SER A 41 -10.93 14.37 -5.00
CA SER A 41 -10.14 13.86 -3.89
C SER A 41 -8.99 12.98 -4.40
N ARG A 42 -7.85 13.00 -3.70
CA ARG A 42 -6.65 12.20 -4.02
C ARG A 42 -6.94 10.70 -4.20
N SER A 43 -7.96 10.18 -3.53
CA SER A 43 -8.42 8.80 -3.70
C SER A 43 -8.90 8.50 -5.13
N VAL A 44 -9.53 9.47 -5.78
CA VAL A 44 -9.95 9.36 -7.19
C VAL A 44 -8.73 9.48 -8.12
N GLN A 45 -7.75 10.35 -7.79
CA GLN A 45 -6.49 10.46 -8.52
C GLN A 45 -5.68 9.17 -8.48
N ILE A 46 -5.54 8.55 -7.31
CA ILE A 46 -4.85 7.27 -7.14
C ILE A 46 -5.59 6.14 -7.86
N ALA A 47 -6.92 6.15 -7.85
CA ALA A 47 -7.71 5.20 -8.63
C ALA A 47 -7.48 5.38 -10.14
N PHE A 48 -7.36 6.63 -10.61
CA PHE A 48 -7.08 6.94 -12.01
C PHE A 48 -5.67 6.53 -12.45
N GLU A 49 -4.65 6.80 -11.63
CA GLU A 49 -3.28 6.38 -11.90
C GLU A 49 -3.13 4.85 -11.93
N ARG A 50 -3.90 4.12 -11.11
CA ARG A 50 -3.95 2.64 -11.12
C ARG A 50 -4.73 2.07 -12.30
N VAL A 51 -5.69 2.81 -12.80
CA VAL A 51 -6.59 2.41 -13.88
C VAL A 51 -5.89 2.42 -15.27
N SER A 52 -4.80 3.15 -15.43
CA SER A 52 -4.03 3.16 -16.68
C SER A 52 -3.12 1.94 -16.87
N ASP A 53 -2.94 1.09 -15.85
CA ASP A 53 -2.09 -0.10 -15.95
C ASP A 53 -2.91 -1.39 -16.17
N ILE A 54 -3.30 -1.61 -17.42
CA ILE A 54 -3.95 -2.85 -17.87
C ILE A 54 -3.09 -4.10 -17.62
N GLY A 55 -1.75 -3.92 -17.53
CA GLY A 55 -0.83 -5.00 -17.21
C GLY A 55 -0.98 -5.56 -15.79
N SER A 56 -1.75 -4.89 -14.91
CA SER A 56 -2.05 -5.38 -13.56
C SER A 56 -3.18 -6.42 -13.51
N TYR A 57 -3.92 -6.61 -14.60
CA TYR A 57 -5.05 -7.55 -14.68
C TYR A 57 -4.65 -8.84 -15.39
N GLU A 58 -5.18 -9.97 -14.91
CA GLU A 58 -5.03 -11.23 -15.61
C GLU A 58 -5.88 -11.25 -16.91
N GLU A 59 -5.36 -11.89 -17.95
CA GLU A 59 -6.04 -11.97 -19.26
C GLU A 59 -7.44 -12.59 -19.16
N ALA A 60 -7.63 -13.55 -18.25
CA ALA A 60 -8.92 -14.17 -18.00
C ALA A 60 -9.94 -13.21 -17.36
N GLU A 61 -9.47 -12.25 -16.54
CA GLU A 61 -10.33 -11.23 -15.94
C GLU A 61 -10.78 -10.22 -16.99
N LEU A 62 -9.90 -9.85 -17.91
CA LEU A 62 -10.21 -8.90 -18.99
C LEU A 62 -11.12 -9.50 -20.06
N ALA A 63 -11.06 -10.80 -20.29
CA ALA A 63 -11.82 -11.49 -21.33
C ALA A 63 -13.33 -11.54 -21.08
N VAL A 64 -13.79 -11.24 -19.87
CA VAL A 64 -15.21 -11.23 -19.48
C VAL A 64 -15.79 -9.82 -19.30
N VAL A 65 -14.98 -8.78 -19.50
CA VAL A 65 -15.40 -7.38 -19.33
C VAL A 65 -16.08 -6.88 -20.60
N ASP A 66 -17.32 -6.51 -20.50
CA ASP A 66 -18.11 -5.93 -21.59
C ASP A 66 -18.08 -4.39 -21.62
N SER A 67 -17.82 -3.74 -20.48
CA SER A 67 -17.85 -2.29 -20.34
C SER A 67 -16.50 -1.73 -19.91
N TRP A 68 -16.09 -0.63 -20.55
CA TRP A 68 -14.75 -0.05 -20.39
C TRP A 68 -14.82 1.47 -20.23
N LEU A 69 -14.05 2.01 -19.30
CA LEU A 69 -13.77 3.44 -19.25
C LEU A 69 -12.68 3.74 -20.28
N VAL A 70 -12.98 4.59 -21.24
CA VAL A 70 -12.08 4.97 -22.34
C VAL A 70 -11.82 6.47 -22.28
N VAL A 71 -10.56 6.88 -22.34
CA VAL A 71 -10.12 8.28 -22.42
C VAL A 71 -9.60 8.56 -23.81
N THR A 72 -10.18 9.52 -24.49
CA THR A 72 -9.84 9.86 -25.87
C THR A 72 -9.00 11.12 -25.98
N GLY A 73 -8.77 11.84 -24.85
CA GLY A 73 -8.00 13.09 -24.78
C GLY A 73 -8.60 14.29 -25.52
N ILE A 74 -9.47 14.04 -26.50
CA ILE A 74 -10.14 15.07 -27.30
C ILE A 74 -11.65 14.86 -27.18
N PRO A 75 -12.44 15.91 -26.87
CA PRO A 75 -13.89 15.79 -26.91
C PRO A 75 -14.33 15.45 -28.31
N ILE A 76 -14.82 14.26 -28.52
CA ILE A 76 -15.25 13.81 -29.84
C ILE A 76 -16.55 14.51 -30.17
N LYS A 77 -16.51 15.41 -31.15
CA LYS A 77 -17.69 16.11 -31.64
C LYS A 77 -18.48 15.35 -32.70
N GLU A 78 -17.85 14.34 -33.32
CA GLU A 78 -18.48 13.50 -34.33
C GLU A 78 -17.91 12.10 -34.24
N HIS A 79 -18.79 11.09 -34.18
CA HIS A 79 -18.46 9.68 -34.10
C HIS A 79 -17.72 9.19 -35.37
N ARG A 80 -16.45 9.42 -35.47
CA ARG A 80 -15.57 8.70 -36.38
C ARG A 80 -14.66 7.78 -35.57
N TRP A 81 -15.24 6.75 -35.04
CA TRP A 81 -14.54 5.67 -34.39
C TRP A 81 -13.96 4.77 -35.47
N THR A 82 -12.69 4.72 -35.58
CA THR A 82 -12.07 4.10 -36.72
C THR A 82 -12.08 2.60 -36.66
N GLU A 83 -11.89 1.96 -35.51
CA GLU A 83 -11.85 0.50 -35.41
C GLU A 83 -12.47 -0.08 -34.14
N ALA A 84 -12.66 0.71 -33.10
CA ALA A 84 -13.18 0.18 -31.84
C ALA A 84 -14.70 0.08 -31.79
N GLU A 85 -15.43 0.55 -32.79
CA GLU A 85 -16.90 0.53 -32.91
C GLU A 85 -17.63 -0.13 -31.73
N PRO A 86 -17.78 0.55 -30.58
CA PRO A 86 -18.53 0.01 -29.45
C PRO A 86 -20.02 -0.07 -29.83
N GLU A 87 -20.76 -1.01 -29.29
CA GLU A 87 -22.20 -1.07 -29.43
C GLU A 87 -22.87 0.10 -28.73
N GLU A 88 -22.35 0.51 -27.56
CA GLU A 88 -22.78 1.69 -26.83
C GLU A 88 -21.61 2.56 -26.41
N SER A 89 -21.81 3.87 -26.45
CA SER A 89 -20.83 4.87 -26.02
C SER A 89 -21.53 5.98 -25.26
N GLU A 90 -21.30 6.04 -23.94
CA GLU A 90 -21.86 7.04 -23.05
C GLU A 90 -20.77 8.00 -22.52
N PRO A 91 -20.92 9.32 -22.63
CA PRO A 91 -19.97 10.26 -22.04
C PRO A 91 -20.03 10.21 -20.51
N VAL A 92 -18.87 10.25 -19.86
CA VAL A 92 -18.80 10.41 -18.41
C VAL A 92 -18.94 11.87 -18.04
N GLU A 93 -20.04 12.26 -17.42
CA GLU A 93 -20.52 13.65 -17.27
C GLU A 93 -19.49 14.62 -16.68
N HIS A 94 -18.63 14.13 -15.79
CA HIS A 94 -17.62 14.97 -15.11
C HIS A 94 -16.17 14.73 -15.56
N LEU A 95 -15.95 13.83 -16.54
CA LEU A 95 -14.62 13.48 -17.05
C LEU A 95 -14.53 13.82 -18.54
N ARG A 96 -14.06 15.03 -18.84
CA ARG A 96 -13.97 15.51 -20.23
C ARG A 96 -13.09 14.59 -21.08
N GLY A 97 -13.64 14.12 -22.20
CA GLY A 97 -12.94 13.20 -23.10
C GLY A 97 -12.94 11.75 -22.64
N SER A 98 -13.74 11.42 -21.64
CA SER A 98 -13.91 10.04 -21.15
C SER A 98 -15.31 9.50 -21.46
N TYR A 99 -15.36 8.24 -21.81
CA TYR A 99 -16.57 7.56 -22.24
C TYR A 99 -16.64 6.16 -21.60
N ILE A 100 -17.85 5.67 -21.37
CA ILE A 100 -18.08 4.25 -21.12
C ILE A 100 -18.41 3.61 -22.45
N TRP A 101 -17.60 2.65 -22.87
CA TRP A 101 -17.83 1.85 -24.07
C TRP A 101 -18.23 0.44 -23.69
N THR A 102 -19.28 -0.04 -24.31
CA THR A 102 -19.79 -1.39 -24.10
C THR A 102 -19.69 -2.22 -25.39
N PHE A 103 -19.28 -3.48 -25.25
CA PHE A 103 -19.09 -4.43 -26.32
C PHE A 103 -19.88 -5.71 -26.04
N GLU A 104 -20.65 -6.21 -27.01
CA GLU A 104 -21.36 -7.49 -26.89
C GLU A 104 -20.40 -8.68 -26.78
N ASP A 105 -19.24 -8.61 -27.45
CA ASP A 105 -18.20 -9.61 -27.42
C ASP A 105 -16.97 -9.01 -26.68
N SER A 106 -16.84 -9.34 -25.40
CA SER A 106 -15.78 -8.82 -24.52
C SER A 106 -14.37 -9.05 -25.07
N THR A 107 -14.11 -10.22 -25.67
CA THR A 107 -12.80 -10.56 -26.24
C THR A 107 -12.48 -9.69 -27.44
N LYS A 108 -13.43 -9.53 -28.37
CA LYS A 108 -13.23 -8.65 -29.53
C LYS A 108 -13.18 -7.18 -29.09
N GLY A 109 -13.96 -6.78 -28.09
CA GLY A 109 -13.91 -5.44 -27.49
C GLY A 109 -12.52 -5.10 -26.98
N LEU A 110 -11.91 -5.99 -26.22
CA LEU A 110 -10.54 -5.83 -25.72
C LEU A 110 -9.50 -5.74 -26.86
N GLU A 111 -9.61 -6.59 -27.90
CA GLU A 111 -8.72 -6.53 -29.07
C GLU A 111 -8.84 -5.18 -29.80
N LYS A 112 -10.06 -4.68 -29.99
CA LYS A 112 -10.32 -3.38 -30.62
C LYS A 112 -9.77 -2.22 -29.78
N LEU A 113 -9.94 -2.23 -28.46
CA LEU A 113 -9.40 -1.23 -27.54
C LEU A 113 -7.87 -1.21 -27.59
N ARG A 114 -7.22 -2.37 -27.54
CA ARG A 114 -5.76 -2.49 -27.67
C ARG A 114 -5.26 -1.95 -29.01
N SER A 115 -5.96 -2.25 -30.10
CA SER A 115 -5.63 -1.73 -31.44
C SER A 115 -5.75 -0.21 -31.47
N SER A 116 -6.84 0.36 -30.99
CA SER A 116 -7.06 1.81 -30.96
C SER A 116 -6.06 2.54 -30.06
N PHE A 117 -5.68 1.95 -28.93
CA PHE A 117 -4.64 2.48 -28.07
C PHE A 117 -3.27 2.51 -28.76
N LEU A 118 -2.86 1.41 -29.39
CA LEU A 118 -1.60 1.33 -30.12
C LEU A 118 -1.53 2.28 -31.32
N LYS A 119 -2.66 2.65 -31.91
CA LYS A 119 -2.77 3.64 -33.00
C LYS A 119 -2.84 5.08 -32.49
N GLY A 120 -2.91 5.29 -31.18
CA GLY A 120 -3.05 6.62 -30.60
C GLY A 120 -4.43 7.25 -30.82
N GLU A 121 -5.46 6.43 -31.10
CA GLU A 121 -6.84 6.88 -31.26
C GLU A 121 -7.52 7.13 -29.92
N ILE A 122 -7.06 6.44 -28.87
CA ILE A 122 -7.45 6.62 -27.47
C ILE A 122 -6.20 6.75 -26.61
N GLU A 123 -6.27 7.54 -25.53
CA GLU A 123 -5.15 7.77 -24.62
C GLU A 123 -5.00 6.66 -23.59
N SER A 124 -6.13 6.15 -23.09
CA SER A 124 -6.15 5.04 -22.14
C SER A 124 -7.50 4.34 -22.14
N PHE A 125 -7.52 3.13 -21.63
CA PHE A 125 -8.75 2.38 -21.37
C PHE A 125 -8.57 1.47 -20.15
N SER A 126 -9.65 1.22 -19.42
CA SER A 126 -9.65 0.39 -18.22
C SER A 126 -10.97 -0.34 -18.05
N PRO A 127 -10.94 -1.57 -17.52
CA PRO A 127 -12.14 -2.36 -17.32
C PRO A 127 -13.05 -1.73 -16.26
N LEU A 128 -14.37 -1.72 -16.51
CA LEU A 128 -15.37 -1.44 -15.51
C LEU A 128 -15.77 -2.76 -14.84
N LEU A 129 -15.01 -3.14 -13.83
CA LEU A 129 -15.30 -4.32 -13.04
C LEU A 129 -16.30 -3.98 -11.93
N GLU A 130 -17.30 -4.82 -11.75
CA GLU A 130 -18.16 -4.73 -10.60
C GLU A 130 -17.34 -4.97 -9.33
N ARG A 131 -17.18 -3.94 -8.53
CA ARG A 131 -16.45 -4.01 -7.27
C ARG A 131 -17.46 -3.98 -6.13
N SER A 132 -17.53 -5.05 -5.37
CA SER A 132 -18.18 -5.00 -4.07
C SER A 132 -17.33 -4.13 -3.14
N VAL A 133 -17.80 -2.94 -2.85
CA VAL A 133 -17.19 -2.10 -1.81
C VAL A 133 -17.75 -2.61 -0.48
N SER A 134 -16.97 -3.43 0.23
CA SER A 134 -17.24 -3.66 1.65
C SER A 134 -16.91 -2.38 2.43
N THR A 135 -17.66 -2.09 3.49
CA THR A 135 -17.28 -1.06 4.46
C THR A 135 -15.82 -1.32 4.88
N ARG A 136 -14.99 -0.27 4.88
CA ARG A 136 -13.61 -0.39 5.37
C ARG A 136 -13.64 -1.01 6.76
N PHE A 137 -12.78 -1.99 6.98
CA PHE A 137 -12.49 -2.46 8.30
C PHE A 137 -11.91 -1.28 9.10
N GLU A 138 -12.55 -0.95 10.21
CA GLU A 138 -12.10 0.09 11.12
C GLU A 138 -11.87 -0.56 12.48
N PRO A 139 -10.63 -0.55 12.98
CA PRO A 139 -10.30 -1.13 14.27
C PRO A 139 -11.02 -0.41 15.42
N ASN A 140 -11.30 -1.15 16.50
CA ASN A 140 -11.90 -0.59 17.72
C ASN A 140 -10.86 -0.22 18.79
N ASP A 141 -9.60 -0.16 18.42
CA ASP A 141 -8.48 0.09 19.32
C ASP A 141 -8.45 1.57 19.74
N PRO A 142 -8.29 1.88 21.03
CA PRO A 142 -8.54 3.22 21.55
C PRO A 142 -7.61 4.31 21.00
N PHE A 143 -6.42 3.97 20.53
CA PHE A 143 -5.47 4.93 19.95
C PHE A 143 -5.45 4.91 18.42
N TYR A 144 -6.32 4.17 17.76
CA TYR A 144 -6.37 4.11 16.29
C TYR A 144 -6.55 5.49 15.65
N ASP A 145 -7.43 6.32 16.19
CA ASP A 145 -7.69 7.67 15.67
C ASP A 145 -6.48 8.60 15.76
N GLU A 146 -5.49 8.28 16.60
CA GLU A 146 -4.24 9.03 16.72
C GLU A 146 -3.15 8.54 15.76
N GLN A 147 -3.34 7.37 15.16
CA GLN A 147 -2.37 6.73 14.26
C GLN A 147 -2.43 7.31 12.84
N TRP A 148 -1.98 8.56 12.69
CA TRP A 148 -1.96 9.28 11.42
C TRP A 148 -1.23 8.54 10.29
N HIS A 149 -0.25 7.70 10.61
CA HIS A 149 0.49 6.91 9.64
C HIS A 149 -0.36 5.80 8.99
N LEU A 150 -1.45 5.38 9.62
CA LEU A 150 -2.42 4.42 9.09
C LEU A 150 -3.60 5.11 8.41
N ASN A 151 -4.10 6.20 9.01
CA ASN A 151 -5.23 6.97 8.51
C ASN A 151 -5.04 8.46 8.87
N ASN A 152 -4.49 9.24 7.94
CA ASN A 152 -4.23 10.65 8.17
C ASN A 152 -5.45 11.51 7.82
N THR A 153 -6.17 11.93 8.84
CA THR A 153 -7.30 12.87 8.71
C THR A 153 -6.87 14.34 8.93
N GLY A 154 -5.57 14.59 9.16
CA GLY A 154 -5.03 15.89 9.56
C GLY A 154 -4.93 16.06 11.09
N GLN A 155 -5.15 15.03 11.89
CA GLN A 155 -5.20 15.05 13.36
C GLN A 155 -3.91 15.57 14.01
N THR A 156 -2.76 15.46 13.35
CA THR A 156 -1.45 15.96 13.82
C THR A 156 -0.97 17.20 13.05
N SER A 157 -1.89 17.94 12.42
CA SER A 157 -1.58 19.08 11.54
C SER A 157 -0.83 18.71 10.25
N GLY A 158 -0.77 17.43 9.88
CA GLY A 158 -0.27 16.95 8.61
C GLY A 158 -1.30 17.14 7.48
N THR A 159 -0.87 16.90 6.24
CA THR A 159 -1.77 16.90 5.09
C THR A 159 -2.65 15.67 5.12
N SER A 160 -3.97 15.86 5.17
CA SER A 160 -4.93 14.74 5.16
C SER A 160 -4.73 13.84 3.95
N GLY A 161 -4.74 12.53 4.17
CA GLY A 161 -4.54 11.49 3.16
C GLY A 161 -3.07 11.16 2.84
N GLU A 162 -2.10 11.84 3.47
CA GLU A 162 -0.69 11.48 3.39
C GLU A 162 -0.36 10.46 4.48
N ASP A 163 -0.58 9.18 4.19
CA ASP A 163 -0.36 8.04 5.10
C ASP A 163 0.17 6.82 4.35
N ALA A 164 0.33 5.69 5.04
CA ALA A 164 0.83 4.46 4.45
C ALA A 164 -0.21 3.74 3.56
N ASN A 165 -1.45 4.20 3.53
CA ASN A 165 -2.58 3.66 2.74
C ASN A 165 -2.82 2.14 2.94
N VAL A 166 -2.46 1.60 4.10
CA VAL A 166 -2.62 0.16 4.40
C VAL A 166 -4.06 -0.20 4.74
N THR A 167 -4.86 0.75 5.22
CA THR A 167 -6.25 0.51 5.62
C THR A 167 -7.13 0.06 4.44
N ALA A 168 -6.74 0.42 3.22
CA ALA A 168 -7.46 0.05 2.00
C ALA A 168 -7.43 -1.47 1.72
N VAL A 169 -6.41 -2.18 2.23
CA VAL A 169 -6.21 -3.61 1.96
C VAL A 169 -6.61 -4.52 3.13
N TRP A 170 -6.94 -3.98 4.28
CA TRP A 170 -7.21 -4.76 5.50
C TRP A 170 -8.39 -5.71 5.43
N ASN A 171 -9.35 -5.46 4.55
CA ASN A 171 -10.44 -6.42 4.30
C ASN A 171 -9.96 -7.72 3.65
N SER A 172 -8.80 -7.69 2.99
CA SER A 172 -8.25 -8.84 2.25
C SER A 172 -6.94 -9.34 2.85
N TYR A 173 -6.12 -8.44 3.42
CA TYR A 173 -4.79 -8.73 3.91
C TYR A 173 -4.53 -8.00 5.23
N ASN A 174 -4.27 -8.74 6.29
CA ASN A 174 -3.94 -8.19 7.61
C ASN A 174 -2.60 -8.71 8.17
N GLY A 175 -1.83 -9.44 7.36
CA GLY A 175 -0.57 -10.05 7.77
C GLY A 175 -0.69 -11.45 8.35
N SER A 176 -1.89 -12.05 8.41
CA SER A 176 -2.05 -13.42 8.93
C SER A 176 -1.14 -14.42 8.21
N GLY A 177 -0.44 -15.24 8.98
CA GLY A 177 0.52 -16.22 8.46
C GLY A 177 1.93 -15.67 8.19
N VAL A 178 2.18 -14.38 8.49
CA VAL A 178 3.50 -13.75 8.41
C VAL A 178 4.10 -13.62 9.81
N VAL A 179 5.41 -13.76 9.94
CA VAL A 179 6.17 -13.39 11.13
C VAL A 179 6.99 -12.15 10.82
N ILE A 180 6.85 -11.11 11.64
CA ILE A 180 7.65 -9.89 11.57
C ILE A 180 8.72 -9.97 12.66
N SER A 181 9.98 -10.02 12.24
CA SER A 181 11.13 -9.98 13.15
C SER A 181 11.50 -8.53 13.43
N VAL A 182 11.48 -8.15 14.71
CA VAL A 182 11.90 -6.83 15.22
C VAL A 182 13.24 -6.96 15.90
N ILE A 183 14.29 -6.50 15.23
CA ILE A 183 15.67 -6.52 15.73
C ILE A 183 16.00 -5.12 16.25
N ASP A 184 15.92 -4.94 17.56
CA ASP A 184 15.94 -3.61 18.18
C ASP A 184 16.53 -3.65 19.61
N ASP A 185 16.14 -2.71 20.48
CA ASP A 185 16.52 -2.64 21.88
C ASP A 185 15.82 -3.65 22.80
N GLY A 186 14.91 -4.44 22.22
CA GLY A 186 14.09 -5.46 22.86
C GLY A 186 12.61 -5.28 22.56
N VAL A 187 11.83 -6.31 22.82
CA VAL A 187 10.36 -6.28 22.68
C VAL A 187 9.75 -6.79 23.98
N GLU A 188 8.96 -5.94 24.64
CA GLU A 188 8.18 -6.33 25.81
C GLU A 188 7.09 -7.33 25.40
N HIS A 189 7.45 -8.61 25.40
CA HIS A 189 6.55 -9.68 24.94
C HIS A 189 5.32 -9.88 25.83
N SER A 190 5.35 -9.37 27.06
CA SER A 190 4.22 -9.37 27.99
C SER A 190 3.24 -8.22 27.75
N HIS A 191 3.55 -7.25 26.87
CA HIS A 191 2.69 -6.13 26.55
C HIS A 191 1.30 -6.62 26.12
N PRO A 192 0.20 -6.10 26.69
CA PRO A 192 -1.15 -6.60 26.43
C PRO A 192 -1.54 -6.60 24.94
N ASP A 193 -0.97 -5.69 24.17
CA ASP A 193 -1.25 -5.51 22.75
C ASP A 193 -0.32 -6.31 21.82
N LEU A 194 0.61 -7.08 22.36
CA LEU A 194 1.59 -7.88 21.62
C LEU A 194 1.61 -9.35 22.05
N THR A 195 1.20 -9.65 23.28
CA THR A 195 1.46 -10.95 23.91
C THR A 195 0.82 -12.14 23.19
N THR A 196 -0.30 -11.94 22.50
CA THR A 196 -1.02 -13.05 21.85
C THR A 196 -0.49 -13.39 20.47
N ASN A 197 0.26 -12.50 19.82
CA ASN A 197 0.89 -12.74 18.53
C ASN A 197 2.42 -12.85 18.61
N TYR A 198 2.98 -12.82 19.83
CA TYR A 198 4.40 -13.02 20.05
C TYR A 198 4.81 -14.49 19.95
N LEU A 199 5.92 -14.74 19.26
CA LEU A 199 6.49 -16.08 19.05
C LEU A 199 7.84 -16.22 19.74
N SER A 200 7.84 -16.81 20.93
CA SER A 200 9.07 -17.00 21.72
C SER A 200 10.10 -17.90 21.04
N GLN A 201 9.66 -18.88 20.24
CA GLN A 201 10.56 -19.81 19.54
C GLN A 201 11.35 -19.17 18.40
N HIS A 202 10.96 -17.96 17.95
CA HIS A 202 11.64 -17.17 16.92
C HIS A 202 12.28 -15.92 17.49
N SER A 203 12.38 -15.81 18.81
CA SER A 203 12.86 -14.61 19.51
C SER A 203 14.12 -14.90 20.29
N TYR A 204 15.01 -13.90 20.42
CA TYR A 204 16.28 -14.07 21.13
C TYR A 204 16.87 -12.77 21.67
N ASP A 205 17.49 -12.84 22.84
CA ASP A 205 18.33 -11.77 23.39
C ASP A 205 19.82 -12.00 23.06
N TRP A 206 20.33 -11.25 22.10
CA TRP A 206 21.74 -11.26 21.68
C TRP A 206 22.66 -10.54 22.67
N CYS A 207 22.10 -9.74 23.57
CA CYS A 207 22.85 -9.03 24.60
C CYS A 207 23.03 -9.88 25.86
N GLY A 208 22.00 -10.62 26.21
CA GLY A 208 21.99 -11.54 27.37
C GLY A 208 22.39 -12.96 27.04
N ASP A 209 22.41 -13.33 25.77
CA ASP A 209 22.61 -14.69 25.26
C ASP A 209 21.57 -15.68 25.83
N ASP A 210 20.28 -15.27 25.75
CA ASP A 210 19.16 -16.04 26.23
C ASP A 210 17.88 -15.84 25.37
N PRO A 211 16.82 -16.64 25.56
CA PRO A 211 15.61 -16.57 24.74
C PRO A 211 14.62 -15.46 25.15
N ASN A 212 14.98 -14.58 26.10
CA ASN A 212 14.09 -13.53 26.59
C ASN A 212 14.49 -12.14 26.07
N PRO A 213 13.92 -11.62 24.97
CA PRO A 213 14.28 -10.33 24.39
C PRO A 213 13.59 -9.15 25.08
N ASP A 214 13.17 -9.26 26.33
CA ASP A 214 12.58 -8.14 27.04
C ASP A 214 13.54 -6.94 27.09
N PRO A 215 13.07 -5.71 26.88
CA PRO A 215 13.87 -4.52 26.96
C PRO A 215 14.29 -4.20 28.41
N ASN A 216 15.35 -3.42 28.59
CA ASN A 216 15.59 -2.79 29.88
C ASN A 216 14.48 -1.75 30.20
N SER A 217 14.39 -1.35 31.45
CA SER A 217 13.33 -0.42 31.92
C SER A 217 13.34 0.97 31.25
N TRP A 218 14.42 1.34 30.58
CA TRP A 218 14.58 2.61 29.84
C TRP A 218 14.56 2.43 28.33
N ASP A 219 14.54 1.20 27.86
CA ASP A 219 14.45 0.83 26.44
C ASP A 219 12.97 0.58 26.10
N GLY A 220 12.52 1.03 24.98
CA GLY A 220 11.11 0.88 24.59
C GLY A 220 10.87 1.07 23.08
N HIS A 221 11.95 1.32 22.34
CA HIS A 221 11.86 1.59 20.93
C HIS A 221 11.39 0.34 20.17
N GLY A 222 11.99 -0.81 20.40
CA GLY A 222 11.60 -2.06 19.73
C GLY A 222 10.16 -2.49 20.06
N THR A 223 9.69 -2.25 21.30
CA THR A 223 8.28 -2.48 21.66
C THR A 223 7.35 -1.55 20.87
N ALA A 224 7.72 -0.27 20.73
CA ALA A 224 6.94 0.67 19.92
C ALA A 224 6.95 0.30 18.43
N VAL A 225 8.10 -0.12 17.89
CA VAL A 225 8.23 -0.62 16.50
C VAL A 225 7.34 -1.85 16.28
N ALA A 226 7.34 -2.79 17.23
CA ALA A 226 6.47 -3.97 17.18
C ALA A 226 4.99 -3.57 17.16
N GLY A 227 4.58 -2.62 17.99
CA GLY A 227 3.21 -2.10 18.03
C GLY A 227 2.78 -1.47 16.70
N VAL A 228 3.62 -0.61 16.13
CA VAL A 228 3.34 0.03 14.82
C VAL A 228 3.28 -0.99 13.69
N ALA A 229 4.13 -2.01 13.72
CA ALA A 229 4.18 -3.03 12.69
C ALA A 229 3.03 -4.04 12.80
N ALA A 230 2.77 -4.57 13.99
CA ALA A 230 1.89 -5.71 14.21
C ALA A 230 1.17 -5.71 15.58
N GLY A 231 0.94 -4.56 16.22
CA GLY A 231 0.02 -4.47 17.35
C GLY A 231 -1.31 -5.11 16.99
N ILE A 232 -1.91 -5.84 17.93
CA ILE A 232 -3.11 -6.65 17.67
C ILE A 232 -4.29 -5.72 17.42
N GLY A 233 -4.76 -5.65 16.19
CA GLY A 233 -5.89 -4.81 15.85
C GLY A 233 -7.24 -5.40 16.26
N ASN A 234 -8.19 -4.50 16.55
CA ASN A 234 -9.57 -4.83 16.90
C ASN A 234 -9.71 -5.65 18.20
N ASN A 235 -8.82 -5.41 19.15
CA ASN A 235 -8.84 -6.04 20.46
C ASN A 235 -9.32 -5.12 21.60
N SER A 236 -9.68 -3.86 21.26
CA SER A 236 -10.07 -2.79 22.19
C SER A 236 -8.94 -2.37 23.16
N ILE A 237 -7.68 -2.60 22.78
CA ILE A 237 -6.48 -2.28 23.56
C ILE A 237 -5.50 -1.52 22.68
N GLY A 238 -4.83 -0.49 23.21
CA GLY A 238 -3.65 0.14 22.60
C GLY A 238 -3.83 0.63 21.17
N VAL A 239 -3.05 0.07 20.25
CA VAL A 239 -2.88 0.51 18.86
C VAL A 239 -3.18 -0.61 17.89
N THR A 240 -3.40 -0.25 16.62
CA THR A 240 -3.48 -1.23 15.52
C THR A 240 -2.17 -1.25 14.75
N GLY A 241 -1.58 -2.42 14.56
CA GLY A 241 -0.42 -2.58 13.68
C GLY A 241 -0.79 -2.48 12.20
N ALA A 242 0.15 -2.03 11.37
CA ALA A 242 -0.05 -2.00 9.92
C ALA A 242 -0.41 -3.40 9.36
N ALA A 243 0.16 -4.45 9.97
CA ALA A 243 -0.12 -5.86 9.71
C ALA A 243 -0.63 -6.54 11.00
N PHE A 244 -1.75 -6.07 11.51
CA PHE A 244 -2.29 -6.41 12.84
C PHE A 244 -2.64 -7.90 13.06
N GLY A 245 -2.64 -8.71 12.02
CA GLY A 245 -2.81 -10.16 12.07
C GLY A 245 -1.51 -10.93 11.95
N ALA A 246 -0.35 -10.26 11.85
CA ALA A 246 0.95 -10.90 11.80
C ALA A 246 1.42 -11.33 13.18
N ASN A 247 2.30 -12.32 13.21
CA ASN A 247 3.04 -12.66 14.42
C ASN A 247 4.31 -11.82 14.55
N ILE A 248 4.84 -11.72 15.76
CA ILE A 248 6.06 -10.96 16.10
C ILE A 248 7.12 -11.89 16.65
N ALA A 249 8.35 -11.74 16.17
CA ALA A 249 9.56 -12.23 16.79
C ALA A 249 10.40 -11.04 17.27
N GLY A 250 10.84 -11.04 18.52
CA GLY A 250 11.64 -9.99 19.12
C GLY A 250 13.11 -10.39 19.21
N HIS A 251 14.01 -9.49 18.81
CA HIS A 251 15.45 -9.67 18.95
C HIS A 251 16.08 -8.47 19.63
N ARG A 252 16.61 -8.67 20.84
CA ARG A 252 17.32 -7.62 21.56
C ARG A 252 18.79 -7.62 21.14
N LEU A 253 19.18 -6.68 20.28
CA LEU A 253 20.53 -6.59 19.71
C LEU A 253 21.16 -5.23 19.98
N ILE A 254 20.47 -4.12 19.68
CA ILE A 254 21.07 -2.78 19.71
C ILE A 254 21.16 -2.19 21.10
N ALA A 255 20.63 -2.85 22.12
CA ALA A 255 20.73 -2.45 23.54
C ALA A 255 22.14 -2.67 24.11
N CYS A 256 23.04 -3.29 23.38
CA CYS A 256 24.42 -3.57 23.77
C CYS A 256 25.39 -3.44 22.57
N GLY A 257 26.70 -3.57 22.82
CA GLY A 257 27.68 -3.64 21.73
C GLY A 257 27.56 -4.98 20.99
N PHE A 258 27.51 -4.96 19.67
CA PHE A 258 27.43 -6.15 18.83
C PHE A 258 28.44 -6.09 17.68
N THR A 259 28.68 -7.22 17.03
CA THR A 259 29.55 -7.37 15.86
C THR A 259 28.71 -7.61 14.60
N ASP A 260 29.33 -7.44 13.42
CA ASP A 260 28.67 -7.78 12.14
C ASP A 260 28.26 -9.26 12.10
N SER A 261 29.04 -10.14 12.76
CA SER A 261 28.67 -11.56 12.87
C SER A 261 27.40 -11.74 13.70
N THR A 262 27.30 -11.09 14.86
CA THR A 262 26.11 -11.17 15.71
C THR A 262 24.88 -10.60 14.99
N ALA A 263 25.07 -9.50 14.24
CA ALA A 263 24.00 -8.94 13.43
C ALA A 263 23.52 -9.89 12.30
N ALA A 264 24.48 -10.57 11.65
CA ALA A 264 24.17 -11.58 10.63
C ALA A 264 23.44 -12.79 11.23
N ASP A 265 23.82 -13.22 12.42
CA ASP A 265 23.16 -14.31 13.15
C ASP A 265 21.71 -13.91 13.51
N ALA A 266 21.50 -12.66 14.00
CA ALA A 266 20.18 -12.14 14.31
C ALA A 266 19.27 -12.03 13.07
N LEU A 267 19.83 -11.61 11.92
CA LEU A 267 19.10 -11.50 10.66
C LEU A 267 18.73 -12.86 10.04
N SER A 268 19.45 -13.90 10.40
CA SER A 268 19.24 -15.28 9.88
C SER A 268 18.62 -16.22 10.90
N TYR A 269 18.24 -15.72 12.07
CA TYR A 269 17.63 -16.53 13.12
C TYR A 269 16.23 -16.97 12.70
N ASP A 270 15.97 -18.31 12.74
CA ASP A 270 14.70 -18.95 12.36
C ASP A 270 14.04 -19.68 13.54
#